data_4aafcfc7b25ac86070706fe820143178
#
_entry.id   4aafcfc7b25ac86070706fe820143178
#
_cell.length_a   1.000
_cell.length_b   1.000
_cell.length_c   1.000
_cell.angle_alpha   90.00
_cell.angle_beta   90.00
_cell.angle_gamma   90.00
#
_symmetry.space_group_name_H-M   'P 1'
#
loop_
_entity.id
_entity.type
_entity.pdbx_description
1 polymer ?
#
loop_
_entity_poly.entity_id
_entity_poly.type
_entity_poly.pdbx_seq_one_letter_code
_entity_poly.pdbx_strand_id
1 'polypeptide(L)'
;MTYYFNKTVGLSFDDAINKVTEELKKEGFGILSEIDVQAALKKKLDVDFRRYRILGACNPPFAYKALLAEDKIGTMLPCNVIVQELDNGKVEIAAIDPLASMQAVGNETVEAIAAEIRAKLKKVIHNT
;
A
#
# COMPACT_ATOMS: atom_id res chain seq x y z
N MET A 1 -4.16 -16.80 7.19
CA MET A 1 -4.77 -15.58 6.67
C MET A 1 -3.68 -14.59 6.31
N THR A 2 -3.66 -14.15 5.08
CA THR A 2 -2.69 -13.13 4.67
C THR A 2 -3.19 -11.74 5.01
N TYR A 3 -2.26 -10.80 5.12
CA TYR A 3 -2.56 -9.40 5.41
C TYR A 3 -2.30 -8.49 4.20
N TYR A 4 -2.07 -9.08 3.04
CA TYR A 4 -1.72 -8.33 1.83
C TYR A 4 -2.28 -9.01 0.59
N PHE A 5 -2.36 -8.22 -0.50
CA PHE A 5 -2.58 -8.70 -1.86
C PHE A 5 -1.31 -8.46 -2.63
N ASN A 6 -0.89 -9.41 -3.46
CA ASN A 6 0.34 -9.27 -4.22
C ASN A 6 0.22 -9.76 -5.66
N LYS A 7 1.16 -9.32 -6.47
CA LYS A 7 1.28 -9.74 -7.86
C LYS A 7 2.73 -9.55 -8.30
N THR A 8 3.27 -10.54 -8.99
CA THR A 8 4.56 -10.41 -9.66
C THR A 8 4.30 -9.97 -11.09
N VAL A 9 5.00 -8.93 -11.54
CA VAL A 9 4.80 -8.33 -12.86
C VAL A 9 6.08 -8.39 -13.69
N GLY A 10 5.92 -8.36 -15.01
CA GLY A 10 7.04 -8.33 -15.96
C GLY A 10 7.56 -6.94 -16.29
N LEU A 11 7.19 -5.93 -15.51
CA LEU A 11 7.61 -4.55 -15.71
C LEU A 11 8.94 -4.29 -15.01
N SER A 12 9.66 -3.23 -15.46
CA SER A 12 10.79 -2.71 -14.70
C SER A 12 10.31 -2.17 -13.35
N PHE A 13 11.23 -1.97 -12.42
CA PHE A 13 10.90 -1.41 -11.11
C PHE A 13 10.22 -0.05 -11.23
N ASP A 14 10.79 0.85 -12.04
CA ASP A 14 10.24 2.20 -12.22
C ASP A 14 8.89 2.17 -12.93
N ASP A 15 8.74 1.33 -13.94
CA ASP A 15 7.48 1.18 -14.65
C ASP A 15 6.38 0.58 -13.76
N ALA A 16 6.74 -0.33 -12.87
CA ALA A 16 5.80 -0.90 -11.90
C ALA A 16 5.30 0.16 -10.92
N ILE A 17 6.18 1.05 -10.44
CA ILE A 17 5.79 2.17 -9.58
C ILE A 17 4.82 3.09 -10.32
N ASN A 18 5.12 3.44 -11.55
CA ASN A 18 4.27 4.31 -12.36
C ASN A 18 2.91 3.65 -12.62
N LYS A 19 2.90 2.36 -12.95
CA LYS A 19 1.66 1.63 -13.26
C LYS A 19 0.76 1.52 -12.03
N VAL A 20 1.31 1.12 -10.88
CA VAL A 20 0.50 0.99 -9.66
C VAL A 20 -0.02 2.35 -9.21
N THR A 21 0.76 3.41 -9.38
CA THR A 21 0.34 4.78 -9.08
C THR A 21 -0.86 5.19 -9.93
N GLU A 22 -0.83 4.88 -11.23
CA GLU A 22 -1.95 5.16 -12.13
C GLU A 22 -3.21 4.38 -11.75
N GLU A 23 -3.06 3.10 -11.43
CA GLU A 23 -4.19 2.27 -11.01
C GLU A 23 -4.78 2.74 -9.69
N LEU A 24 -3.94 3.19 -8.75
CA LEU A 24 -4.39 3.80 -7.50
C LEU A 24 -5.24 5.05 -7.77
N LYS A 25 -4.80 5.92 -8.67
CA LYS A 25 -5.55 7.13 -9.02
C LYS A 25 -6.93 6.82 -9.57
N LYS A 26 -7.05 5.78 -10.38
CA LYS A 26 -8.35 5.35 -10.93
C LYS A 26 -9.35 4.97 -9.85
N GLU A 27 -8.86 4.50 -8.70
CA GLU A 27 -9.71 4.12 -7.57
C GLU A 27 -9.82 5.21 -6.50
N GLY A 28 -9.35 6.41 -6.81
CA GLY A 28 -9.47 7.57 -5.91
C GLY A 28 -8.36 7.73 -4.89
N PHE A 29 -7.27 6.98 -5.03
CA PHE A 29 -6.11 7.11 -4.14
C PHE A 29 -5.10 8.12 -4.67
N GLY A 30 -4.49 8.86 -3.74
CA GLY A 30 -3.30 9.66 -4.02
C GLY A 30 -2.12 9.15 -3.22
N ILE A 31 -0.91 9.38 -3.71
CA ILE A 31 0.31 9.02 -2.99
C ILE A 31 0.71 10.19 -2.09
N LEU A 32 0.70 9.97 -0.77
CA LEU A 32 1.08 10.98 0.23
C LEU A 32 2.54 10.88 0.62
N SER A 33 3.11 9.70 0.56
CA SER A 33 4.49 9.48 1.00
C SER A 33 5.13 8.40 0.16
N GLU A 34 6.46 8.49 0.04
CA GLU A 34 7.25 7.52 -0.70
C GLU A 34 8.55 7.30 0.05
N ILE A 35 8.83 6.06 0.43
CA ILE A 35 10.02 5.70 1.18
C ILE A 35 10.89 4.79 0.32
N ASP A 36 12.11 5.22 0.05
CA ASP A 36 13.11 4.42 -0.63
C ASP A 36 13.89 3.63 0.44
N VAL A 37 13.48 2.38 0.65
CA VAL A 37 14.08 1.53 1.69
C VAL A 37 15.53 1.19 1.37
N GLN A 38 15.87 0.94 0.11
CA GLN A 38 17.25 0.68 -0.32
C GLN A 38 18.17 1.84 0.08
N ALA A 39 17.78 3.06 -0.26
CA ALA A 39 18.55 4.26 0.05
C ALA A 39 18.62 4.52 1.55
N ALA A 40 17.53 4.33 2.27
CA ALA A 40 17.49 4.55 3.72
C ALA A 40 18.41 3.58 4.46
N LEU A 41 18.41 2.31 4.09
CA LEU A 41 19.27 1.30 4.71
C LEU A 41 20.75 1.54 4.38
N LYS A 42 21.05 1.97 3.16
CA LYS A 42 22.42 2.33 2.77
C LYS A 42 22.95 3.49 3.60
N LYS A 43 22.13 4.52 3.76
CA LYS A 43 22.50 5.73 4.51
C LYS A 43 22.67 5.44 6.01
N LYS A 44 21.78 4.68 6.60
CA LYS A 44 21.72 4.48 8.07
C LYS A 44 22.59 3.36 8.57
N LEU A 45 22.75 2.28 7.80
CA LEU A 45 23.45 1.07 8.22
C LEU A 45 24.61 0.67 7.31
N ASP A 46 24.78 1.38 6.19
CA ASP A 46 25.76 1.06 5.16
C ASP A 46 25.66 -0.41 4.69
N VAL A 47 24.43 -0.88 4.55
CA VAL A 47 24.14 -2.22 4.01
C VAL A 47 23.53 -2.10 2.62
N ASP A 48 23.77 -3.11 1.79
CA ASP A 48 23.15 -3.22 0.48
C ASP A 48 21.85 -4.00 0.60
N PHE A 49 20.80 -3.47 0.00
CA PHE A 49 19.49 -4.10 0.00
C PHE A 49 18.90 -4.02 -1.40
N ARG A 50 17.92 -4.86 -1.69
CA ARG A 50 17.24 -4.83 -2.98
C ARG A 50 16.45 -3.54 -3.16
N ARG A 51 16.10 -3.20 -4.39
CA ARG A 51 15.19 -2.07 -4.64
C ARG A 51 13.86 -2.36 -3.98
N TYR A 52 13.44 -1.45 -3.13
CA TYR A 52 12.23 -1.59 -2.33
C TYR A 52 11.65 -0.21 -2.06
N ARG A 53 10.39 0.01 -2.46
CA ARG A 53 9.74 1.30 -2.30
C ARG A 53 8.43 1.11 -1.55
N ILE A 54 8.17 1.97 -0.56
CA ILE A 54 6.90 1.98 0.15
C ILE A 54 6.14 3.22 -0.28
N LEU A 55 4.93 3.02 -0.83
CA LEU A 55 4.05 4.10 -1.27
C LEU A 55 2.90 4.21 -0.28
N GLY A 56 2.76 5.36 0.37
CA GLY A 56 1.64 5.63 1.27
C GLY A 56 0.46 6.15 0.47
N ALA A 57 -0.55 5.31 0.25
CA ALA A 57 -1.72 5.66 -0.54
C ALA A 57 -2.89 6.08 0.35
N CYS A 58 -3.54 7.18 0.01
CA CYS A 58 -4.69 7.69 0.75
C CYS A 58 -5.87 7.90 -0.19
N ASN A 59 -7.03 7.43 0.25
CA ASN A 59 -8.32 7.75 -0.38
C ASN A 59 -9.03 8.75 0.54
N PRO A 60 -8.96 10.06 0.24
CA PRO A 60 -9.35 11.10 1.20
C PRO A 60 -10.77 10.99 1.75
N PRO A 61 -11.83 10.73 0.95
CA PRO A 61 -13.17 10.60 1.52
C PRO A 61 -13.29 9.49 2.55
N PHE A 62 -12.67 8.35 2.29
CA PHE A 62 -12.71 7.21 3.21
C PHE A 62 -11.85 7.45 4.45
N ALA A 63 -10.67 8.05 4.27
CA ALA A 63 -9.80 8.41 5.39
C ALA A 63 -10.49 9.39 6.34
N TYR A 64 -11.18 10.37 5.80
CA TYR A 64 -11.94 11.35 6.59
C TYR A 64 -13.04 10.66 7.43
N LYS A 65 -13.81 9.79 6.81
CA LYS A 65 -14.86 9.03 7.51
C LYS A 65 -14.29 8.15 8.60
N ALA A 66 -13.16 7.50 8.32
CA ALA A 66 -12.49 6.64 9.30
C ALA A 66 -12.01 7.45 10.52
N LEU A 67 -11.42 8.61 10.28
CA LEU A 67 -10.93 9.48 11.35
C LEU A 67 -12.07 10.03 12.22
N LEU A 68 -13.23 10.30 11.61
CA LEU A 68 -14.41 10.72 12.38
C LEU A 68 -14.97 9.58 13.24
N ALA A 69 -14.88 8.33 12.76
CA ALA A 69 -15.39 7.17 13.47
C ALA A 69 -14.43 6.68 14.57
N GLU A 70 -13.12 6.83 14.37
CA GLU A 70 -12.09 6.39 15.30
C GLU A 70 -10.89 7.33 15.19
N ASP A 71 -10.70 8.18 16.20
CA ASP A 71 -9.67 9.25 16.15
C ASP A 71 -8.24 8.72 16.11
N LYS A 72 -8.00 7.50 16.59
CA LYS A 72 -6.67 6.90 16.61
C LYS A 72 -6.36 6.04 15.38
N ILE A 73 -7.28 6.00 14.41
CA ILE A 73 -7.07 5.21 13.19
C ILE A 73 -5.88 5.73 12.37
N GLY A 74 -5.49 6.98 12.58
CA GLY A 74 -4.30 7.55 11.95
C GLY A 74 -3.03 6.76 12.21
N THR A 75 -2.98 5.97 13.29
CA THR A 75 -1.86 5.07 13.56
C THR A 75 -1.74 3.95 12.53
N MET A 76 -2.81 3.67 11.80
CA MET A 76 -2.90 2.63 10.76
C MET A 76 -3.03 3.21 9.35
N LEU A 77 -2.82 4.49 9.20
CA LEU A 77 -2.88 5.18 7.90
C LEU A 77 -1.50 5.74 7.56
N PRO A 78 -1.18 5.92 6.28
CA PRO A 78 -1.95 5.57 5.08
C PRO A 78 -1.94 4.06 4.80
N CYS A 79 -2.70 3.63 3.78
CA CYS A 79 -2.61 2.27 3.27
C CYS A 79 -1.32 2.15 2.45
N ASN A 80 -0.45 1.24 2.82
CA ASN A 80 0.83 1.10 2.15
C ASN A 80 0.75 0.11 0.98
N VAL A 81 1.38 0.52 -0.11
CA VAL A 81 1.63 -0.33 -1.27
C VAL A 81 3.13 -0.42 -1.45
N ILE A 82 3.66 -1.61 -1.61
CA ILE A 82 5.09 -1.80 -1.81
C ILE A 82 5.40 -2.25 -3.23
N VAL A 83 6.58 -1.86 -3.71
CA VAL A 83 7.17 -2.37 -4.95
C VAL A 83 8.57 -2.82 -4.61
N GLN A 84 8.91 -4.07 -4.94
CA GLN A 84 10.23 -4.62 -4.68
C GLN A 84 10.76 -5.44 -5.85
N GLU A 85 12.07 -5.43 -6.00
CA GLU A 85 12.77 -6.26 -6.97
C GLU A 85 13.15 -7.58 -6.31
N LEU A 86 12.73 -8.70 -6.90
CA LEU A 86 13.04 -10.03 -6.40
C LEU A 86 14.40 -10.51 -6.92
N ASP A 87 14.97 -11.55 -6.30
CA ASP A 87 16.26 -12.10 -6.67
C ASP A 87 16.36 -12.55 -8.12
N ASN A 88 15.23 -12.97 -8.71
CA ASN A 88 15.17 -13.39 -10.11
C ASN A 88 15.04 -12.22 -11.10
N GLY A 89 15.13 -10.99 -10.62
CA GLY A 89 14.98 -9.78 -11.44
C GLY A 89 13.54 -9.38 -11.72
N LYS A 90 12.57 -10.16 -11.33
CA LYS A 90 11.15 -9.81 -11.45
C LYS A 90 10.76 -8.80 -10.38
N VAL A 91 9.68 -8.09 -10.63
CA VAL A 91 9.18 -7.06 -9.71
C VAL A 91 7.87 -7.52 -9.11
N GLU A 92 7.77 -7.41 -7.80
CA GLU A 92 6.55 -7.71 -7.06
C GLU A 92 5.92 -6.43 -6.54
N ILE A 93 4.59 -6.34 -6.66
CA ILE A 93 3.80 -5.30 -6.01
C ILE A 93 2.90 -5.95 -4.97
N ALA A 94 2.68 -5.26 -3.86
CA ALA A 94 1.79 -5.74 -2.81
C ALA A 94 1.11 -4.57 -2.11
N ALA A 95 -0.15 -4.75 -1.73
CA ALA A 95 -0.91 -3.77 -0.97
C ALA A 95 -1.39 -4.40 0.34
N ILE A 96 -1.45 -3.59 1.39
CA ILE A 96 -2.04 -4.02 2.66
C ILE A 96 -3.51 -4.40 2.46
N ASP A 97 -3.96 -5.42 3.18
CA ASP A 97 -5.38 -5.70 3.34
C ASP A 97 -5.89 -4.92 4.56
N PRO A 98 -6.60 -3.81 4.37
CA PRO A 98 -7.00 -2.97 5.49
C PRO A 98 -8.01 -3.62 6.41
N LEU A 99 -8.79 -4.59 5.91
CA LEU A 99 -9.71 -5.33 6.75
C LEU A 99 -8.96 -6.18 7.77
N ALA A 100 -7.86 -6.81 7.34
CA ALA A 100 -6.99 -7.57 8.23
C ALA A 100 -6.25 -6.65 9.22
N SER A 101 -5.69 -5.53 8.74
CA SER A 101 -4.91 -4.63 9.59
C SER A 101 -5.76 -3.88 10.62
N MET A 102 -7.02 -3.60 10.31
CA MET A 102 -7.92 -2.81 11.17
C MET A 102 -8.85 -3.68 12.03
N GLN A 103 -8.68 -4.99 11.98
CA GLN A 103 -9.53 -5.92 12.72
C GLN A 103 -9.52 -5.67 14.24
N ALA A 104 -8.38 -5.28 14.78
CA ALA A 104 -8.22 -5.00 16.21
C ALA A 104 -8.96 -3.75 16.71
N VAL A 105 -9.40 -2.88 15.79
CA VAL A 105 -10.09 -1.63 16.17
C VAL A 105 -11.45 -1.91 16.80
N GLY A 106 -12.17 -2.94 16.32
CA GLY A 106 -13.46 -3.33 16.88
C GLY A 106 -14.56 -2.29 16.66
N ASN A 107 -14.51 -1.54 15.57
CA ASN A 107 -15.49 -0.50 15.22
C ASN A 107 -16.16 -0.85 13.90
N GLU A 108 -17.50 -1.03 13.93
CA GLU A 108 -18.26 -1.47 12.76
C GLU A 108 -18.19 -0.50 11.59
N THR A 109 -18.16 0.82 11.86
CA THR A 109 -18.04 1.84 10.82
C THR A 109 -16.67 1.75 10.13
N VAL A 110 -15.60 1.55 10.92
CA VAL A 110 -14.25 1.36 10.39
C VAL A 110 -14.18 0.08 9.56
N GLU A 111 -14.80 -1.00 10.03
CA GLU A 111 -14.83 -2.27 9.28
C GLU A 111 -15.51 -2.13 7.93
N ALA A 112 -16.62 -1.40 7.86
CA ALA A 112 -17.34 -1.15 6.61
C ALA A 112 -16.48 -0.36 5.62
N ILE A 113 -15.79 0.68 6.12
CA ILE A 113 -14.85 1.48 5.31
C ILE A 113 -13.68 0.61 4.84
N ALA A 114 -13.11 -0.19 5.73
CA ALA A 114 -12.00 -1.08 5.40
C ALA A 114 -12.38 -2.09 4.31
N ALA A 115 -13.62 -2.62 4.35
CA ALA A 115 -14.11 -3.54 3.34
C ALA A 115 -14.18 -2.89 1.94
N GLU A 116 -14.63 -1.64 1.86
CA GLU A 116 -14.69 -0.90 0.60
C GLU A 116 -13.29 -0.59 0.05
N ILE A 117 -12.39 -0.14 0.92
CA ILE A 117 -10.99 0.14 0.55
C ILE A 117 -10.29 -1.15 0.12
N ARG A 118 -10.55 -2.25 0.82
CA ARG A 118 -10.02 -3.57 0.47
C ARG A 118 -10.36 -3.94 -0.97
N ALA A 119 -11.61 -3.79 -1.35
CA ALA A 119 -12.07 -4.10 -2.71
C ALA A 119 -11.33 -3.24 -3.75
N LYS A 120 -11.13 -1.96 -3.46
CA LYS A 120 -10.42 -1.04 -4.35
C LYS A 120 -8.93 -1.40 -4.48
N LEU A 121 -8.25 -1.69 -3.38
CA LEU A 121 -6.83 -2.07 -3.39
C LEU A 121 -6.62 -3.40 -4.11
N LYS A 122 -7.52 -4.35 -3.90
CA LYS A 122 -7.47 -5.64 -4.60
C LYS A 122 -7.56 -5.45 -6.11
N LYS A 123 -8.46 -4.56 -6.55
CA LYS A 123 -8.62 -4.22 -7.97
C LYS A 123 -7.37 -3.53 -8.52
N VAL A 124 -6.76 -2.61 -7.76
CA VAL A 124 -5.51 -1.94 -8.15
C VAL A 124 -4.41 -2.97 -8.41
N ILE A 125 -4.19 -3.88 -7.48
CA ILE A 125 -3.15 -4.91 -7.61
C ILE A 125 -3.46 -5.82 -8.81
N HIS A 126 -4.70 -6.24 -8.96
CA HIS A 126 -5.11 -7.09 -10.08
C HIS A 126 -4.84 -6.43 -11.44
N ASN A 127 -5.10 -5.14 -11.56
CA ASN A 127 -4.98 -4.39 -12.81
C ASN A 127 -3.57 -3.86 -13.10
N THR A 128 -2.66 -3.94 -12.15
CA THR A 128 -1.27 -3.58 -12.36
C THR A 128 -0.54 -4.69 -13.08
#